data_9c4b31b0c6bc784978799d1303ff64ef
#
_entry.id   9c4b31b0c6bc784978799d1303ff64ef
#
_cell.length_a   1.000
_cell.length_b   1.000
_cell.length_c   1.000
_cell.angle_alpha   90.00
_cell.angle_beta   90.00
_cell.angle_gamma   90.00
#
_symmetry.space_group_name_H-M   'P 1'
#
loop_
_entity.id
_entity.type
_entity.pdbx_description
1 polymer ?
#
loop_
_entity_poly.entity_id
_entity_poly.type
_entity_poly.pdbx_seq_one_letter_code
_entity_poly.pdbx_strand_id
1 'polypeptide(L)'
;MQATTIHFVRHGEVHNPDHILYERLPGFHLSDRGRRMAEATARYLAASPQTNTAAAIYSSPLDRTRETAQAILTALNETRMARNEEPLELVTDQRIIEAGNNFRGTRIGHGEGALWRNGNWKIVTNLWKPSWGESYRQIAARV
;
A
#
# COMPACT_ATOMS: atom_id res chain seq x y z
N MET A 1 15.08 -25.97 -8.13
CA MET A 1 13.93 -25.04 -8.02
C MET A 1 14.46 -23.64 -8.26
N GLN A 2 13.85 -22.89 -9.17
CA GLN A 2 14.21 -21.49 -9.40
C GLN A 2 13.57 -20.62 -8.30
N ALA A 3 14.36 -19.89 -7.54
CA ALA A 3 13.86 -19.02 -6.49
C ALA A 3 13.23 -17.77 -7.11
N THR A 4 12.06 -17.37 -6.62
CA THR A 4 11.39 -16.10 -6.98
C THR A 4 11.60 -15.10 -5.86
N THR A 5 12.09 -13.91 -6.19
CA THR A 5 12.23 -12.79 -5.23
C THR A 5 11.01 -11.89 -5.34
N ILE A 6 10.40 -11.56 -4.19
CA ILE A 6 9.28 -10.61 -4.09
C ILE A 6 9.74 -9.39 -3.32
N HIS A 7 9.55 -8.22 -3.90
CA HIS A 7 9.85 -6.92 -3.28
C HIS A 7 8.56 -6.26 -2.83
N PHE A 8 8.43 -5.99 -1.54
CA PHE A 8 7.30 -5.28 -0.97
C PHE A 8 7.62 -3.80 -0.83
N VAL A 9 6.80 -2.96 -1.45
CA VAL A 9 6.95 -1.50 -1.40
C VAL A 9 5.72 -0.90 -0.75
N ARG A 10 5.92 -0.07 0.28
CA ARG A 10 4.85 0.70 0.91
C ARG A 10 4.62 1.98 0.11
N HIS A 11 3.35 2.41 0.02
CA HIS A 11 2.99 3.68 -0.61
C HIS A 11 3.65 4.89 0.09
N GLY A 12 3.81 5.98 -0.63
CA GLY A 12 4.27 7.26 -0.11
C GLY A 12 3.30 7.89 0.89
N GLU A 13 3.71 9.03 1.46
CA GLU A 13 2.86 9.79 2.39
C GLU A 13 1.53 10.18 1.76
N VAL A 14 0.45 10.05 2.52
CA VAL A 14 -0.92 10.35 2.08
C VAL A 14 -1.33 11.76 2.51
N HIS A 15 -2.03 12.48 1.65
CA HIS A 15 -2.67 13.74 2.00
C HIS A 15 -3.86 13.45 2.93
N ASN A 16 -3.67 13.72 4.23
CA ASN A 16 -4.65 13.44 5.27
C ASN A 16 -4.61 14.50 6.38
N PRO A 17 -5.01 15.73 6.08
CA PRO A 17 -4.94 16.86 7.02
C PRO A 17 -5.82 16.65 8.26
N ASP A 18 -6.89 15.88 8.14
CA ASP A 18 -7.82 15.59 9.22
C ASP A 18 -7.41 14.43 10.11
N HIS A 19 -6.28 13.77 9.84
CA HIS A 19 -5.77 12.62 10.58
C HIS A 19 -6.80 11.50 10.77
N ILE A 20 -7.58 11.22 9.73
CA ILE A 20 -8.58 10.17 9.70
C ILE A 20 -7.89 8.82 9.44
N LEU A 21 -8.37 7.78 10.07
CA LEU A 21 -8.01 6.41 9.71
C LEU A 21 -8.68 6.07 8.36
N TYR A 22 -7.99 6.35 7.27
CA TYR A 22 -8.55 6.22 5.93
C TYR A 22 -8.68 4.77 5.44
N GLU A 23 -7.82 3.87 5.88
CA GLU A 23 -7.86 2.43 5.55
C GLU A 23 -8.21 2.19 4.07
N ARG A 24 -9.41 1.69 3.77
CA ARG A 24 -9.89 1.42 2.39
C ARG A 24 -10.78 2.52 1.83
N LEU A 25 -10.87 3.68 2.48
CA LEU A 25 -11.65 4.79 1.96
C LEU A 25 -11.03 5.30 0.65
N PRO A 26 -11.85 5.63 -0.34
CA PRO A 26 -11.40 6.25 -1.59
C PRO A 26 -11.01 7.72 -1.37
N GLY A 27 -10.28 8.29 -2.34
CA GLY A 27 -9.93 9.72 -2.35
C GLY A 27 -8.74 10.08 -1.46
N PHE A 28 -8.07 9.10 -0.85
CA PHE A 28 -6.84 9.32 -0.09
C PHE A 28 -5.62 9.13 -0.99
N HIS A 29 -5.27 10.21 -1.70
CA HIS A 29 -4.16 10.32 -2.63
C HIS A 29 -2.83 10.61 -1.92
N LEU A 30 -1.72 10.46 -2.62
CA LEU A 30 -0.42 10.88 -2.13
C LEU A 30 -0.38 12.39 -1.90
N SER A 31 0.29 12.84 -0.83
CA SER A 31 0.70 14.23 -0.67
C SER A 31 1.79 14.59 -1.69
N ASP A 32 2.10 15.87 -1.85
CA ASP A 32 3.24 16.30 -2.69
C ASP A 32 4.56 15.69 -2.21
N ARG A 33 4.72 15.55 -0.89
CA ARG A 33 5.85 14.83 -0.32
C ARG A 33 5.79 13.35 -0.64
N GLY A 34 4.61 12.72 -0.55
CA GLY A 34 4.39 11.32 -0.90
C GLY A 34 4.71 11.01 -2.35
N ARG A 35 4.38 11.91 -3.29
CA ARG A 35 4.75 11.79 -4.70
C ARG A 35 6.27 11.82 -4.88
N ARG A 36 6.96 12.78 -4.26
CA ARG A 36 8.43 12.82 -4.29
C ARG A 36 9.08 11.59 -3.69
N MET A 37 8.49 11.02 -2.62
CA MET A 37 8.94 9.75 -2.04
C MET A 37 8.77 8.60 -3.03
N ALA A 38 7.62 8.49 -3.68
CA ALA A 38 7.35 7.47 -4.69
C ALA A 38 8.32 7.55 -5.88
N GLU A 39 8.58 8.76 -6.39
CA GLU A 39 9.54 9.01 -7.46
C GLU A 39 10.98 8.66 -7.05
N ALA A 40 11.39 9.01 -5.83
CA ALA A 40 12.72 8.65 -5.32
C ALA A 40 12.88 7.13 -5.20
N THR A 41 11.85 6.44 -4.68
CA THR A 41 11.80 4.98 -4.61
C THR A 41 11.85 4.37 -6.01
N ALA A 42 11.08 4.91 -6.95
CA ALA A 42 11.04 4.46 -8.34
C ALA A 42 12.43 4.52 -9.00
N ARG A 43 13.12 5.65 -8.87
CA ARG A 43 14.49 5.80 -9.39
C ARG A 43 15.47 4.80 -8.77
N TYR A 44 15.38 4.59 -7.45
CA TYR A 44 16.21 3.60 -6.75
C TYR A 44 15.97 2.18 -7.29
N LEU A 45 14.70 1.77 -7.41
CA LEU A 45 14.33 0.44 -7.89
C LEU A 45 14.76 0.23 -9.36
N ALA A 46 14.61 1.23 -10.21
CA ALA A 46 15.02 1.17 -11.61
C ALA A 46 16.54 1.11 -11.79
N ALA A 47 17.31 1.70 -10.88
CA ALA A 47 18.77 1.65 -10.89
C ALA A 47 19.35 0.39 -10.25
N SER A 48 18.61 -0.28 -9.36
CA SER A 48 19.08 -1.45 -8.60
C SER A 48 19.07 -2.73 -9.44
N PRO A 49 20.19 -3.46 -9.53
CA PRO A 49 20.25 -4.74 -10.25
C PRO A 49 19.29 -5.81 -9.73
N GLN A 50 18.87 -5.73 -8.46
CA GLN A 50 17.96 -6.69 -7.84
C GLN A 50 16.50 -6.47 -8.27
N THR A 51 16.14 -5.27 -8.74
CA THR A 51 14.75 -4.89 -9.04
C THR A 51 14.51 -4.43 -10.47
N ASN A 52 15.54 -3.94 -11.18
CA ASN A 52 15.39 -3.41 -12.54
C ASN A 52 15.08 -4.48 -13.61
N THR A 53 15.15 -5.76 -13.23
CA THR A 53 14.78 -6.92 -14.05
C THR A 53 13.46 -7.55 -13.60
N ALA A 54 12.64 -6.83 -12.82
CA ALA A 54 11.34 -7.31 -12.37
C ALA A 54 10.49 -7.80 -13.56
N ALA A 55 9.85 -8.95 -13.39
CA ALA A 55 9.01 -9.57 -14.44
C ALA A 55 7.55 -9.11 -14.37
N ALA A 56 7.10 -8.58 -13.23
CA ALA A 56 5.73 -8.11 -13.02
C ALA A 56 5.68 -7.08 -11.89
N ILE A 57 4.65 -6.23 -11.94
CA ILE A 57 4.35 -5.27 -10.89
C ILE A 57 2.86 -5.35 -10.52
N TYR A 58 2.60 -5.50 -9.24
CA TYR A 58 1.25 -5.59 -8.68
C TYR A 58 0.98 -4.44 -7.72
N SER A 59 -0.24 -3.94 -7.71
CA SER A 59 -0.68 -2.91 -6.77
C SER A 59 -2.02 -3.28 -6.13
N SER A 60 -2.18 -2.90 -4.88
CA SER A 60 -3.50 -2.76 -4.26
C SER A 60 -4.33 -1.73 -5.05
N PRO A 61 -5.68 -1.84 -5.07
CA PRO A 61 -6.55 -0.95 -5.84
C PRO A 61 -6.69 0.47 -5.29
N LEU A 62 -6.13 0.76 -4.12
CA LEU A 62 -6.27 2.07 -3.46
C LEU A 62 -5.47 3.16 -4.18
N ASP A 63 -6.01 4.39 -4.24
CA ASP A 63 -5.43 5.50 -5.00
C ASP A 63 -3.94 5.72 -4.70
N ARG A 64 -3.57 5.87 -3.44
CA ARG A 64 -2.19 6.04 -2.98
C ARG A 64 -1.23 4.93 -3.39
N THR A 65 -1.72 3.68 -3.43
CA THR A 65 -0.90 2.52 -3.82
C THR A 65 -0.72 2.48 -5.34
N ARG A 66 -1.76 2.78 -6.09
CA ARG A 66 -1.70 2.88 -7.55
C ARG A 66 -0.81 4.03 -8.00
N GLU A 67 -0.90 5.19 -7.35
CA GLU A 67 -0.03 6.34 -7.64
C GLU A 67 1.45 6.00 -7.39
N THR A 68 1.76 5.33 -6.27
CA THR A 68 3.12 4.87 -5.98
C THR A 68 3.61 3.84 -7.00
N ALA A 69 2.76 2.85 -7.33
CA ALA A 69 3.10 1.80 -8.28
C ALA A 69 3.26 2.36 -9.71
N GLN A 70 2.48 3.38 -10.09
CA GLN A 70 2.60 4.02 -11.40
C GLN A 70 3.93 4.75 -11.55
N ALA A 71 4.40 5.44 -10.51
CA ALA A 71 5.74 6.06 -10.52
C ALA A 71 6.85 5.02 -10.72
N ILE A 72 6.74 3.87 -10.03
CA ILE A 72 7.69 2.76 -10.15
C ILE A 72 7.62 2.14 -11.54
N LEU A 73 6.41 1.88 -12.05
CA LEU A 73 6.21 1.33 -13.40
C LEU A 73 6.85 2.19 -14.46
N THR A 74 6.65 3.52 -14.39
CA THR A 74 7.25 4.46 -15.34
C THR A 74 8.76 4.34 -15.37
N ALA A 75 9.42 4.40 -14.20
CA ALA A 75 10.89 4.33 -14.13
C ALA A 75 11.44 2.95 -14.55
N LEU A 76 10.75 1.86 -14.22
CA LEU A 76 11.15 0.52 -14.68
C LEU A 76 11.01 0.39 -16.20
N ASN A 77 9.91 0.89 -16.77
CA ASN A 77 9.68 0.83 -18.21
C ASN A 77 10.65 1.69 -19.01
N GLU A 78 11.05 2.86 -18.51
CA GLU A 78 12.14 3.64 -19.12
C GLU A 78 13.44 2.81 -19.19
N THR A 79 13.79 2.12 -18.11
CA THR A 79 14.98 1.25 -18.07
C THR A 79 14.85 0.05 -19.01
N ARG A 80 13.67 -0.55 -19.11
CA ARG A 80 13.39 -1.68 -20.02
C ARG A 80 13.47 -1.25 -21.48
N MET A 81 12.85 -0.11 -21.81
CA MET A 81 12.89 0.45 -23.17
C MET A 81 14.33 0.74 -23.61
N ALA A 82 15.18 1.27 -22.72
CA ALA A 82 16.60 1.48 -23.02
C ALA A 82 17.36 0.19 -23.31
N ARG A 83 16.83 -0.97 -22.87
CA ARG A 83 17.38 -2.32 -23.16
C ARG A 83 16.65 -3.06 -24.29
N ASN A 84 15.71 -2.39 -24.98
CA ASN A 84 14.82 -2.99 -25.99
C ASN A 84 13.99 -4.17 -25.44
N GLU A 85 13.56 -4.08 -24.18
CA GLU A 85 12.67 -5.05 -23.55
C GLU A 85 11.20 -4.54 -23.61
N GLU A 86 10.25 -5.47 -23.65
CA GLU A 86 8.82 -5.13 -23.61
C GLU A 86 8.47 -4.44 -22.26
N PRO A 87 7.64 -3.38 -22.30
CA PRO A 87 7.21 -2.71 -21.09
C PRO A 87 6.33 -3.62 -20.22
N LEU A 88 6.40 -3.40 -18.91
CA LEU A 88 5.50 -4.01 -17.95
C LEU A 88 4.16 -3.28 -17.92
N GLU A 89 3.12 -3.99 -17.54
CA GLU A 89 1.82 -3.43 -17.18
C GLU A 89 1.58 -3.50 -15.67
N LEU A 90 0.83 -2.54 -15.14
CA LEU A 90 0.43 -2.53 -13.74
C LEU A 90 -0.79 -3.44 -13.53
N VAL A 91 -0.61 -4.50 -12.76
CA VAL A 91 -1.70 -5.40 -12.37
C VAL A 91 -2.27 -4.94 -11.03
N THR A 92 -3.57 -4.64 -11.00
CA THR A 92 -4.26 -4.31 -9.74
C THR A 92 -4.89 -5.57 -9.16
N ASP A 93 -4.60 -5.87 -7.89
CA ASP A 93 -5.09 -7.07 -7.22
C ASP A 93 -5.76 -6.73 -5.88
N GLN A 94 -7.04 -7.10 -5.75
CA GLN A 94 -7.84 -6.90 -4.54
C GLN A 94 -7.34 -7.73 -3.35
N ARG A 95 -6.63 -8.82 -3.59
CA ARG A 95 -6.13 -9.70 -2.54
C ARG A 95 -5.09 -9.02 -1.67
N ILE A 96 -4.33 -8.09 -2.22
CA ILE A 96 -3.30 -7.33 -1.50
C ILE A 96 -3.81 -5.97 -0.97
N ILE A 97 -5.13 -5.78 -0.85
CA ILE A 97 -5.70 -4.57 -0.25
C ILE A 97 -5.37 -4.50 1.24
N GLU A 98 -5.26 -3.28 1.77
CA GLU A 98 -5.01 -3.03 3.19
C GLU A 98 -5.99 -3.81 4.09
N ALA A 99 -5.50 -4.22 5.27
CA ALA A 99 -6.33 -4.94 6.24
C ALA A 99 -7.50 -4.06 6.73
N GLY A 100 -8.69 -4.65 6.81
CA GLY A 100 -9.89 -3.97 7.29
C GLY A 100 -9.76 -3.53 8.75
N ASN A 101 -10.29 -2.35 9.07
CA ASN A 101 -10.21 -1.74 10.40
C ASN A 101 -11.56 -1.15 10.83
N ASN A 102 -12.01 -1.48 12.05
CA ASN A 102 -13.29 -1.02 12.58
C ASN A 102 -13.34 0.48 12.89
N PHE A 103 -12.20 1.15 13.00
CA PHE A 103 -12.12 2.60 13.22
C PHE A 103 -12.02 3.41 11.91
N ARG A 104 -12.26 2.78 10.76
CA ARG A 104 -12.27 3.45 9.47
C ARG A 104 -13.17 4.69 9.47
N GLY A 105 -12.65 5.81 8.98
CA GLY A 105 -13.35 7.09 8.92
C GLY A 105 -13.34 7.89 10.21
N THR A 106 -12.72 7.38 11.28
CA THR A 106 -12.63 8.09 12.56
C THR A 106 -11.20 8.58 12.83
N ARG A 107 -11.06 9.50 13.79
CA ARG A 107 -9.76 9.84 14.39
C ARG A 107 -9.52 8.92 15.58
N ILE A 108 -8.45 8.13 15.55
CA ILE A 108 -8.10 7.26 16.67
C ILE A 108 -7.81 8.11 17.92
N GLY A 109 -8.42 7.74 19.05
CA GLY A 109 -8.25 8.44 20.32
C GLY A 109 -9.15 9.66 20.51
N HIS A 110 -9.92 10.07 19.50
CA HIS A 110 -10.80 11.24 19.55
C HIS A 110 -12.22 10.91 19.08
N GLY A 111 -13.21 11.61 19.64
CA GLY A 111 -14.60 11.45 19.25
C GLY A 111 -15.09 10.00 19.31
N GLU A 112 -15.66 9.51 18.23
CA GLU A 112 -16.13 8.11 18.09
C GLU A 112 -14.98 7.09 18.10
N GLY A 113 -13.76 7.49 17.74
CA GLY A 113 -12.54 6.68 17.79
C GLY A 113 -11.87 6.64 19.17
N ALA A 114 -12.45 7.28 20.20
CA ALA A 114 -11.92 7.25 21.57
C ALA A 114 -12.06 5.86 22.20
N LEU A 115 -11.02 5.41 22.91
CA LEU A 115 -10.96 4.06 23.49
C LEU A 115 -12.06 3.79 24.53
N TRP A 116 -12.47 4.80 25.25
CA TRP A 116 -13.51 4.71 26.29
C TRP A 116 -14.94 4.80 25.74
N ARG A 117 -15.14 5.14 24.46
CA ARG A 117 -16.46 5.17 23.83
C ARG A 117 -16.82 3.81 23.23
N ASN A 118 -18.10 3.48 23.25
CA ASN A 118 -18.70 2.33 22.56
C ASN A 118 -18.01 0.98 22.82
N GLY A 119 -17.24 0.84 23.90
CA GLY A 119 -16.48 -0.39 24.18
C GLY A 119 -15.28 -0.62 23.26
N ASN A 120 -14.75 0.41 22.60
CA ASN A 120 -13.61 0.35 21.67
C ASN A 120 -12.37 -0.31 22.27
N TRP A 121 -12.16 -0.18 23.59
CA TRP A 121 -11.07 -0.85 24.31
C TRP A 121 -11.07 -2.38 24.11
N LYS A 122 -12.25 -3.01 23.98
CA LYS A 122 -12.38 -4.46 23.71
C LYS A 122 -11.88 -4.83 22.32
N ILE A 123 -12.01 -3.91 21.36
CA ILE A 123 -11.54 -4.11 19.97
C ILE A 123 -10.03 -4.08 19.93
N VAL A 124 -9.41 -3.08 20.57
CA VAL A 124 -7.94 -2.90 20.52
C VAL A 124 -7.17 -3.93 21.35
N THR A 125 -7.79 -4.56 22.32
CA THR A 125 -7.17 -5.64 23.12
C THR A 125 -7.24 -7.01 22.44
N ASN A 126 -7.91 -7.13 21.30
CA ASN A 126 -8.02 -8.38 20.57
C ASN A 126 -6.77 -8.65 19.70
N LEU A 127 -5.83 -9.39 20.26
CA LEU A 127 -4.56 -9.74 19.59
C LEU A 127 -4.71 -10.63 18.35
N TRP A 128 -5.85 -11.29 18.18
CA TRP A 128 -6.14 -12.13 16.99
C TRP A 128 -6.55 -11.29 15.77
N LYS A 129 -6.87 -10.02 15.96
CA LYS A 129 -7.23 -9.07 14.93
C LYS A 129 -6.30 -7.85 14.95
N PRO A 130 -5.09 -7.97 14.38
CA PRO A 130 -4.03 -6.97 14.51
C PRO A 130 -4.40 -5.61 13.90
N SER A 131 -5.31 -5.60 12.92
CA SER A 131 -5.84 -4.38 12.30
C SER A 131 -7.14 -3.90 12.96
N TRP A 132 -7.54 -4.51 14.07
CA TRP A 132 -8.83 -4.26 14.75
C TRP A 132 -10.07 -4.48 13.86
N GLY A 133 -9.92 -5.22 12.80
CA GLY A 133 -10.97 -5.57 11.84
C GLY A 133 -10.78 -6.99 11.32
N GLU A 134 -9.87 -7.20 10.37
CA GLU A 134 -9.53 -8.53 9.85
C GLU A 134 -8.60 -9.31 10.79
N SER A 135 -8.81 -10.62 10.89
CA SER A 135 -7.89 -11.53 11.56
C SER A 135 -6.73 -11.91 10.64
N TYR A 136 -5.62 -12.39 11.22
CA TYR A 136 -4.50 -12.96 10.45
C TYR A 136 -4.93 -14.06 9.48
N ARG A 137 -5.88 -14.92 9.89
CA ARG A 137 -6.40 -16.00 9.04
C ARG A 137 -7.16 -15.47 7.83
N GLN A 138 -7.96 -14.41 8.01
CA GLN A 138 -8.69 -13.77 6.91
C GLN A 138 -7.72 -13.11 5.91
N ILE A 139 -6.68 -12.43 6.42
CA ILE A 139 -5.65 -11.83 5.56
C ILE A 139 -4.91 -12.92 4.78
N ALA A 140 -4.44 -13.97 5.46
CA ALA A 140 -3.71 -15.07 4.82
C ALA A 140 -4.57 -15.84 3.80
N ALA A 141 -5.88 -15.94 4.02
CA ALA A 141 -6.78 -16.67 3.11
C ALA A 141 -7.05 -15.91 1.80
N ARG A 142 -6.85 -14.58 1.76
CA ARG A 142 -7.08 -13.78 0.53
C ARG A 142 -5.80 -13.47 -0.25
N VAL A 143 -4.63 -13.60 0.36
CA VAL A 143 -3.32 -13.41 -0.26
C VAL A 143 -2.75 -14.73 -0.75
#